data_5c770646f2378ab507374948ee63e154
#
_entry.id   5c770646f2378ab507374948ee63e154
#
_cell.length_a   1.000
_cell.length_b   1.000
_cell.length_c   1.000
_cell.angle_alpha   90.00
_cell.angle_beta   90.00
_cell.angle_gamma   90.00
#
_symmetry.space_group_name_H-M   'P 1'
#
loop_
_entity.id
_entity.type
_entity.pdbx_description
1 polymer ?
#
loop_
_entity_poly.entity_id
_entity_poly.type
_entity_poly.pdbx_seq_one_letter_code
_entity_poly.pdbx_strand_id
1 'polypeptide(L)'
;MKILAIDQGTTSTKAFILDDEGELRLVGRLHHERFHPAPGRVEHDAEELASNIESLLDQALRDEPEIAGIALANQGETVVAWDRRNKKPLYRAIVWQDQRTQSMLDELRPDARDSIRARTGLPPDAYFSASKLSWLLRNVPQVAEAARGGYLGLATSDSFFIDRLTNEYMTDVTTASRTSLMDLHARVWDRELCLIFGVPLDLLPRIGASTGPLAVISRSGKCIPLVATLVDQQAALFGHGCRVCGDAKVTFGTGTFALAITGQSPIVNQKGMVPTVAWQHSGEGALYALDGGDYTSAAAVDWTISLGLARSLADFDLPPEPSALEQGLAFVPALAGLAAPHWDRTATGMWIGLRQDTTAAHMRRAVLEGIALRSAELIEALPVSGDKPISADGGLASNPSFIQFFADALGSPVQLKFTHELTSLGAAEMGFVGLGRSPSRCTSDGYRLICPSPASPRIRSLRSSFSKAVQMSREFGRLTGTAD
;
A
#
# COMPACT_ATOMS: atom_id res chain seq x y z
N MET A 1 15.59 -10.75 23.53
CA MET A 1 14.36 -11.30 22.89
C MET A 1 14.37 -10.88 21.43
N LYS A 2 13.95 -11.76 20.50
CA LYS A 2 14.04 -11.50 19.05
C LYS A 2 12.71 -11.75 18.37
N ILE A 3 12.31 -10.83 17.48
CA ILE A 3 11.12 -10.97 16.62
C ILE A 3 11.58 -11.13 15.17
N LEU A 4 11.07 -12.15 14.50
CA LEU A 4 11.21 -12.31 13.06
C LEU A 4 10.07 -11.58 12.36
N ALA A 5 10.38 -10.54 11.60
CA ALA A 5 9.43 -9.89 10.70
C ALA A 5 9.60 -10.40 9.28
N ILE A 6 8.49 -10.81 8.66
CA ILE A 6 8.42 -11.20 7.25
C ILE A 6 7.56 -10.16 6.55
N ASP A 7 8.14 -9.48 5.56
CA ASP A 7 7.48 -8.49 4.71
C ASP A 7 7.26 -9.11 3.32
N GLN A 8 6.03 -9.51 3.04
CA GLN A 8 5.63 -10.03 1.74
C GLN A 8 5.08 -8.88 0.88
N GLY A 9 5.95 -8.21 0.16
CA GLY A 9 5.63 -7.09 -0.71
C GLY A 9 5.32 -7.50 -2.16
N THR A 10 5.14 -6.51 -3.05
CA THR A 10 4.75 -6.74 -4.45
C THR A 10 5.88 -7.30 -5.33
N THR A 11 7.15 -7.03 -4.99
CA THR A 11 8.31 -7.43 -5.82
C THR A 11 9.22 -8.45 -5.15
N SER A 12 9.17 -8.54 -3.85
CA SER A 12 10.02 -9.45 -3.07
C SER A 12 9.40 -9.75 -1.70
N THR A 13 9.75 -10.89 -1.16
CA THR A 13 9.56 -11.25 0.24
C THR A 13 10.88 -11.01 0.96
N LYS A 14 10.85 -10.30 2.08
CA LYS A 14 12.03 -10.01 2.92
C LYS A 14 11.79 -10.55 4.33
N ALA A 15 12.86 -10.91 5.00
CA ALA A 15 12.81 -11.28 6.42
C ALA A 15 13.90 -10.54 7.19
N PHE A 16 13.52 -9.99 8.35
CA PHE A 16 14.40 -9.28 9.27
C PHE A 16 14.18 -9.79 10.69
N ILE A 17 15.22 -9.75 11.49
CA ILE A 17 15.15 -9.97 12.93
C ILE A 17 15.41 -8.65 13.62
N LEU A 18 14.50 -8.25 14.49
CA LEU A 18 14.66 -7.14 15.43
C LEU A 18 14.87 -7.73 16.83
N ASP A 19 15.93 -7.31 17.49
CA ASP A 19 16.19 -7.69 18.88
C ASP A 19 15.74 -6.63 19.89
N ASP A 20 15.86 -6.93 21.18
CA ASP A 20 15.52 -6.02 22.29
C ASP A 20 16.57 -4.90 22.51
N GLU A 21 17.70 -4.95 21.84
CA GLU A 21 18.68 -3.86 21.78
C GLU A 21 18.36 -2.86 20.65
N GLY A 22 17.40 -3.20 19.77
CA GLY A 22 16.95 -2.37 18.65
C GLY A 22 17.77 -2.58 17.38
N GLU A 23 18.54 -3.66 17.26
CA GLU A 23 19.25 -4.01 16.03
C GLU A 23 18.31 -4.71 15.06
N LEU A 24 18.13 -4.12 13.86
CA LEU A 24 17.36 -4.70 12.76
C LEU A 24 18.31 -5.36 11.76
N ARG A 25 18.33 -6.70 11.73
CA ARG A 25 19.24 -7.51 10.90
C ARG A 25 18.47 -8.21 9.77
N LEU A 26 18.95 -8.06 8.54
CA LEU A 26 18.42 -8.80 7.39
C LEU A 26 18.74 -10.29 7.51
N VAL A 27 17.73 -11.13 7.37
CA VAL A 27 17.88 -12.60 7.18
C VAL A 27 18.05 -12.90 5.70
N GLY A 28 17.15 -12.37 4.85
CA GLY A 28 17.22 -12.59 3.42
C GLY A 28 16.12 -11.84 2.65
N ARG A 29 16.28 -11.85 1.32
CA ARG A 29 15.32 -11.29 0.37
C ARG A 29 15.19 -12.27 -0.80
N LEU A 30 13.95 -12.62 -1.14
CA LEU A 30 13.63 -13.47 -2.29
C LEU A 30 12.70 -12.70 -3.22
N HIS A 31 13.09 -12.57 -4.47
CA HIS A 31 12.26 -11.98 -5.51
C HIS A 31 11.24 -12.99 -6.01
N HIS A 32 10.13 -12.51 -6.55
CA HIS A 32 9.12 -13.32 -7.21
C HIS A 32 8.64 -12.64 -8.49
N GLU A 33 8.11 -13.43 -9.40
CA GLU A 33 7.69 -12.97 -10.70
C GLU A 33 6.30 -12.31 -10.66
N ARG A 34 6.13 -11.26 -11.46
CA ARG A 34 4.82 -10.68 -11.77
C ARG A 34 4.42 -11.09 -13.17
N PHE A 35 3.22 -11.63 -13.29
CA PHE A 35 2.64 -12.06 -14.56
C PHE A 35 1.65 -11.01 -15.05
N HIS A 36 1.72 -10.69 -16.34
CA HIS A 36 0.82 -9.78 -17.00
C HIS A 36 0.10 -10.52 -18.14
N PRO A 37 -0.90 -11.39 -17.83
CA PRO A 37 -1.52 -12.27 -18.83
C PRO A 37 -2.34 -11.52 -19.89
N ALA A 38 -2.76 -10.28 -19.62
CA ALA A 38 -3.46 -9.39 -20.55
C ALA A 38 -3.30 -7.92 -20.07
N PRO A 39 -3.61 -6.93 -20.90
CA PRO A 39 -3.66 -5.53 -20.46
C PRO A 39 -4.53 -5.36 -19.21
N GLY A 40 -4.01 -4.61 -18.24
CA GLY A 40 -4.68 -4.36 -16.95
C GLY A 40 -4.76 -5.56 -16.00
N ARG A 41 -4.19 -6.73 -16.33
CA ARG A 41 -4.13 -7.90 -15.46
C ARG A 41 -2.76 -8.05 -14.83
N VAL A 42 -2.73 -8.29 -13.52
CA VAL A 42 -1.51 -8.49 -12.74
C VAL A 42 -1.70 -9.66 -11.77
N GLU A 43 -0.84 -10.65 -11.86
CA GLU A 43 -0.92 -11.88 -11.08
C GLU A 43 0.43 -12.26 -10.47
N HIS A 44 0.39 -12.99 -9.35
CA HIS A 44 1.54 -13.70 -8.78
C HIS A 44 1.28 -15.21 -8.73
N ASP A 45 2.34 -15.99 -8.70
CA ASP A 45 2.25 -17.38 -8.27
C ASP A 45 2.15 -17.42 -6.74
N ALA A 46 0.97 -17.77 -6.23
CA ALA A 46 0.72 -17.83 -4.79
C ALA A 46 1.57 -18.91 -4.08
N GLU A 47 1.93 -19.97 -4.79
CA GLU A 47 2.82 -21.02 -4.27
C GLU A 47 4.25 -20.49 -4.11
N GLU A 48 4.74 -19.71 -5.07
CA GLU A 48 6.04 -19.04 -4.97
C GLU A 48 6.08 -18.07 -3.78
N LEU A 49 5.04 -17.25 -3.60
CA LEU A 49 4.96 -16.33 -2.46
C LEU A 49 5.03 -17.07 -1.12
N ALA A 50 4.26 -18.14 -0.96
CA ALA A 50 4.26 -18.94 0.25
C ALA A 50 5.60 -19.65 0.46
N SER A 51 6.18 -20.23 -0.58
CA SER A 51 7.49 -20.90 -0.54
C SER A 51 8.61 -19.94 -0.15
N ASN A 52 8.55 -18.68 -0.60
CA ASN A 52 9.50 -17.64 -0.20
C ASN A 52 9.40 -17.33 1.30
N ILE A 53 8.18 -17.20 1.84
CA ILE A 53 7.96 -17.03 3.28
C ILE A 53 8.52 -18.21 4.06
N GLU A 54 8.19 -19.45 3.64
CA GLU A 54 8.66 -20.67 4.29
C GLU A 54 10.19 -20.79 4.28
N SER A 55 10.81 -20.48 3.14
CA SER A 55 12.27 -20.54 2.99
C SER A 55 13.00 -19.55 3.89
N LEU A 56 12.50 -18.31 3.98
CA LEU A 56 13.08 -17.29 4.85
C LEU A 56 12.83 -17.60 6.33
N LEU A 57 11.68 -18.17 6.67
CA LEU A 57 11.39 -18.66 8.01
C LEU A 57 12.35 -19.78 8.42
N ASP A 58 12.56 -20.79 7.56
CA ASP A 58 13.49 -21.87 7.81
C ASP A 58 14.94 -21.38 7.94
N GLN A 59 15.34 -20.41 7.12
CA GLN A 59 16.65 -19.77 7.23
C GLN A 59 16.80 -19.07 8.59
N ALA A 60 15.81 -18.22 8.95
CA ALA A 60 15.84 -17.50 10.22
C ALA A 60 15.93 -18.45 11.43
N LEU A 61 15.18 -19.56 11.42
CA LEU A 61 15.15 -20.53 12.53
C LEU A 61 16.44 -21.36 12.64
N ARG A 62 17.19 -21.54 11.54
CA ARG A 62 18.53 -22.15 11.57
C ARG A 62 19.56 -21.19 12.14
N ASP A 63 19.53 -19.92 11.69
CA ASP A 63 20.53 -18.92 12.04
C ASP A 63 20.30 -18.36 13.44
N GLU A 64 19.03 -18.33 13.90
CA GLU A 64 18.62 -17.75 15.17
C GLU A 64 17.57 -18.64 15.86
N PRO A 65 18.03 -19.59 16.71
CA PRO A 65 17.11 -20.51 17.38
C PRO A 65 16.18 -19.90 18.42
N GLU A 66 16.45 -18.68 18.91
CA GLU A 66 15.76 -18.03 20.02
C GLU A 66 14.74 -16.97 19.57
N ILE A 67 14.12 -17.15 18.40
CA ILE A 67 13.03 -16.29 17.94
C ILE A 67 11.83 -16.47 18.87
N ALA A 68 11.39 -15.38 19.50
CA ALA A 68 10.29 -15.38 20.48
C ALA A 68 8.92 -15.22 19.82
N GLY A 69 8.85 -14.68 18.59
CA GLY A 69 7.62 -14.49 17.87
C GLY A 69 7.85 -14.12 16.41
N ILE A 70 6.81 -14.32 15.60
CA ILE A 70 6.82 -14.00 14.16
C ILE A 70 5.80 -12.90 13.92
N ALA A 71 6.18 -11.91 13.11
CA ALA A 71 5.32 -10.86 12.60
C ALA A 71 5.26 -10.95 11.06
N LEU A 72 4.06 -10.86 10.48
CA LEU A 72 3.83 -10.93 9.05
C LEU A 72 3.23 -9.61 8.55
N ALA A 73 3.91 -8.94 7.63
CA ALA A 73 3.33 -7.88 6.83
C ALA A 73 3.06 -8.41 5.42
N ASN A 74 1.93 -8.05 4.84
CA ASN A 74 1.53 -8.50 3.51
C ASN A 74 1.14 -7.32 2.61
N GLN A 75 1.35 -7.48 1.31
CA GLN A 75 0.74 -6.58 0.34
C GLN A 75 -0.78 -6.64 0.48
N GLY A 76 -1.41 -5.50 0.73
CA GLY A 76 -2.86 -5.40 0.89
C GLY A 76 -3.63 -5.76 -0.38
N GLU A 77 -4.92 -5.99 -0.28
CA GLU A 77 -5.94 -6.18 -1.33
C GLU A 77 -5.70 -7.32 -2.32
N THR A 78 -4.50 -7.94 -2.32
CA THR A 78 -4.16 -9.12 -3.13
C THR A 78 -4.93 -10.33 -2.64
N VAL A 79 -5.58 -11.08 -3.55
CA VAL A 79 -6.47 -12.18 -3.21
C VAL A 79 -5.95 -13.53 -3.72
N VAL A 80 -6.26 -14.57 -2.96
CA VAL A 80 -5.91 -15.97 -3.26
C VAL A 80 -7.14 -16.84 -3.10
N ALA A 81 -7.26 -17.87 -3.95
CA ALA A 81 -8.18 -18.98 -3.80
C ALA A 81 -7.38 -20.29 -3.70
N TRP A 82 -7.64 -21.11 -2.68
CA TRP A 82 -6.88 -22.35 -2.46
C TRP A 82 -7.75 -23.49 -1.91
N ASP A 83 -7.26 -24.71 -2.06
CA ASP A 83 -7.83 -25.89 -1.42
C ASP A 83 -7.29 -26.00 0.02
N ARG A 84 -8.14 -25.78 1.02
CA ARG A 84 -7.75 -25.79 2.45
C ARG A 84 -7.29 -27.16 2.96
N ARG A 85 -7.60 -28.25 2.26
CA ARG A 85 -7.20 -29.61 2.65
C ARG A 85 -5.72 -29.87 2.40
N ASN A 86 -5.18 -29.31 1.30
CA ASN A 86 -3.79 -29.52 0.88
C ASN A 86 -2.99 -28.23 0.73
N LYS A 87 -3.61 -27.06 0.99
CA LYS A 87 -3.04 -25.71 0.94
C LYS A 87 -2.53 -25.30 -0.46
N LYS A 88 -3.04 -25.93 -1.53
CA LYS A 88 -2.63 -25.61 -2.90
C LYS A 88 -3.50 -24.50 -3.49
N PRO A 89 -2.89 -23.48 -4.10
CA PRO A 89 -3.63 -22.48 -4.86
C PRO A 89 -4.43 -23.12 -6.00
N LEU A 90 -5.65 -22.65 -6.20
CA LEU A 90 -6.55 -23.07 -7.29
C LEU A 90 -6.47 -22.14 -8.49
N TYR A 91 -5.89 -20.98 -8.30
CA TYR A 91 -5.62 -19.97 -9.32
C TYR A 91 -4.43 -19.11 -8.86
N ARG A 92 -3.82 -18.36 -9.78
CA ARG A 92 -2.82 -17.36 -9.43
C ARG A 92 -3.41 -16.29 -8.52
N ALA A 93 -2.63 -15.74 -7.61
CA ALA A 93 -3.03 -14.60 -6.80
C ALA A 93 -3.32 -13.40 -7.71
N ILE A 94 -4.48 -12.77 -7.54
CA ILE A 94 -4.83 -11.54 -8.27
C ILE A 94 -4.34 -10.36 -7.43
N VAL A 95 -3.39 -9.60 -8.00
CA VAL A 95 -2.69 -8.53 -7.29
C VAL A 95 -3.56 -7.28 -7.16
N TRP A 96 -3.30 -6.44 -6.17
CA TRP A 96 -4.00 -5.18 -5.91
C TRP A 96 -4.04 -4.23 -7.12
N GLN A 97 -3.02 -4.29 -8.00
CA GLN A 97 -2.91 -3.48 -9.23
C GLN A 97 -3.84 -3.94 -10.37
N ASP A 98 -4.42 -5.13 -10.25
CA ASP A 98 -5.23 -5.76 -11.30
C ASP A 98 -6.57 -5.03 -11.50
N GLN A 99 -6.89 -4.72 -12.75
CA GLN A 99 -8.07 -3.94 -13.13
C GLN A 99 -9.16 -4.78 -13.82
N ARG A 100 -9.02 -6.12 -13.89
CA ARG A 100 -9.96 -7.01 -14.64
C ARG A 100 -11.41 -6.90 -14.21
N THR A 101 -11.68 -6.37 -13.03
CA THR A 101 -13.02 -6.26 -12.45
C THR A 101 -13.60 -4.85 -12.51
N GLN A 102 -12.91 -3.89 -13.13
CA GLN A 102 -13.39 -2.50 -13.16
C GLN A 102 -14.73 -2.36 -13.88
N SER A 103 -14.93 -3.05 -15.02
CA SER A 103 -16.20 -3.03 -15.76
C SER A 103 -17.38 -3.53 -14.90
N MET A 104 -17.19 -4.57 -14.11
CA MET A 104 -18.22 -5.06 -13.17
C MET A 104 -18.59 -3.98 -12.13
N LEU A 105 -17.61 -3.21 -11.67
CA LEU A 105 -17.84 -2.13 -10.70
C LEU A 105 -18.52 -0.92 -11.35
N ASP A 106 -18.23 -0.66 -12.64
CA ASP A 106 -18.87 0.42 -13.41
C ASP A 106 -20.35 0.13 -13.69
N GLU A 107 -20.74 -1.13 -13.71
CA GLU A 107 -22.13 -1.60 -13.88
C GLU A 107 -22.93 -1.62 -12.57
N LEU A 108 -22.30 -1.37 -11.39
CA LEU A 108 -23.01 -1.34 -10.12
C LEU A 108 -24.07 -0.23 -10.10
N ARG A 109 -25.26 -0.58 -9.62
CA ARG A 109 -26.35 0.37 -9.42
C ARG A 109 -25.94 1.46 -8.39
N PRO A 110 -26.49 2.68 -8.48
CA PRO A 110 -26.17 3.78 -7.56
C PRO A 110 -26.35 3.40 -6.08
N ASP A 111 -27.45 2.72 -5.72
CA ASP A 111 -27.73 2.27 -4.36
C ASP A 111 -26.68 1.33 -3.81
N ALA A 112 -26.17 0.40 -4.63
CA ALA A 112 -25.07 -0.50 -4.25
C ALA A 112 -23.76 0.27 -4.04
N ARG A 113 -23.43 1.24 -4.91
CA ARG A 113 -22.25 2.11 -4.76
C ARG A 113 -22.32 2.93 -3.48
N ASP A 114 -23.50 3.47 -3.15
CA ASP A 114 -23.73 4.26 -1.94
C ASP A 114 -23.63 3.38 -0.69
N SER A 115 -24.17 2.16 -0.72
CA SER A 115 -24.04 1.18 0.38
C SER A 115 -22.59 0.79 0.64
N ILE A 116 -21.79 0.53 -0.41
CA ILE A 116 -20.35 0.25 -0.28
C ILE A 116 -19.65 1.42 0.41
N ARG A 117 -19.84 2.65 -0.07
CA ARG A 117 -19.21 3.84 0.52
C ARG A 117 -19.62 4.08 1.96
N ALA A 118 -20.91 3.93 2.27
CA ALA A 118 -21.44 4.19 3.60
C ALA A 118 -20.89 3.22 4.66
N ARG A 119 -20.74 1.93 4.32
CA ARG A 119 -20.31 0.88 5.24
C ARG A 119 -18.79 0.76 5.35
N THR A 120 -18.10 0.91 4.23
CA THR A 120 -16.64 0.68 4.17
C THR A 120 -15.83 1.97 4.15
N GLY A 121 -16.42 3.10 3.73
CA GLY A 121 -15.72 4.32 3.39
C GLY A 121 -14.94 4.26 2.07
N LEU A 122 -14.95 3.11 1.37
CA LEU A 122 -14.16 2.87 0.16
C LEU A 122 -14.99 3.18 -1.10
N PRO A 123 -14.39 3.76 -2.15
CA PRO A 123 -15.04 3.83 -3.45
C PRO A 123 -15.13 2.42 -4.08
N PRO A 124 -16.10 2.17 -4.96
CA PRO A 124 -16.13 0.95 -5.77
C PRO A 124 -15.01 1.03 -6.84
N ASP A 125 -13.86 0.47 -6.54
CA ASP A 125 -12.67 0.44 -7.41
C ASP A 125 -12.05 -0.96 -7.40
N ALA A 126 -11.51 -1.41 -8.53
CA ALA A 126 -10.85 -2.71 -8.68
C ALA A 126 -9.60 -2.86 -7.80
N TYR A 127 -9.11 -1.79 -7.21
CA TYR A 127 -8.05 -1.81 -6.21
C TYR A 127 -8.40 -2.72 -5.02
N PHE A 128 -9.65 -2.68 -4.52
CA PHE A 128 -10.09 -3.44 -3.35
C PHE A 128 -10.44 -4.90 -3.67
N SER A 129 -10.48 -5.78 -2.66
CA SER A 129 -10.47 -7.23 -2.84
C SER A 129 -11.79 -7.84 -3.32
N ALA A 130 -12.95 -7.28 -2.90
CA ALA A 130 -14.26 -7.93 -3.06
C ALA A 130 -14.58 -8.33 -4.50
N SER A 131 -14.34 -7.43 -5.46
CA SER A 131 -14.61 -7.69 -6.87
C SER A 131 -13.72 -8.81 -7.44
N LYS A 132 -12.45 -8.89 -6.99
CA LYS A 132 -11.52 -9.95 -7.38
C LYS A 132 -11.91 -11.32 -6.80
N LEU A 133 -12.37 -11.36 -5.54
CA LEU A 133 -12.92 -12.58 -4.91
C LEU A 133 -14.18 -13.06 -5.66
N SER A 134 -15.09 -12.14 -6.00
CA SER A 134 -16.25 -12.41 -6.84
C SER A 134 -15.87 -12.96 -8.21
N TRP A 135 -14.85 -12.37 -8.84
CA TRP A 135 -14.35 -12.82 -10.14
C TRP A 135 -13.82 -14.25 -10.10
N LEU A 136 -13.05 -14.62 -9.05
CA LEU A 136 -12.53 -15.96 -8.85
C LEU A 136 -13.66 -17.00 -8.75
N LEU A 137 -14.71 -16.70 -7.96
CA LEU A 137 -15.88 -17.59 -7.80
C LEU A 137 -16.64 -17.81 -9.10
N ARG A 138 -16.74 -16.77 -9.94
CA ARG A 138 -17.54 -16.82 -11.18
C ARG A 138 -16.79 -17.37 -12.38
N ASN A 139 -15.47 -17.16 -12.45
CA ASN A 139 -14.70 -17.40 -13.67
C ASN A 139 -13.70 -18.56 -13.56
N VAL A 140 -13.48 -19.13 -12.37
CA VAL A 140 -12.53 -20.23 -12.17
C VAL A 140 -13.31 -21.48 -11.74
N PRO A 141 -13.51 -22.48 -12.65
CA PRO A 141 -14.31 -23.67 -12.35
C PRO A 141 -13.85 -24.43 -11.10
N GLN A 142 -12.53 -24.56 -10.88
CA GLN A 142 -11.94 -25.23 -9.72
C GLN A 142 -12.30 -24.52 -8.41
N VAL A 143 -12.37 -23.17 -8.41
CA VAL A 143 -12.79 -22.36 -7.26
C VAL A 143 -14.27 -22.58 -6.96
N ALA A 144 -15.12 -22.56 -7.98
CA ALA A 144 -16.54 -22.84 -7.82
C ALA A 144 -16.81 -24.28 -7.34
N GLU A 145 -16.04 -25.26 -7.80
CA GLU A 145 -16.11 -26.65 -7.33
C GLU A 145 -15.71 -26.76 -5.84
N ALA A 146 -14.57 -26.14 -5.46
CA ALA A 146 -14.08 -26.14 -4.08
C ALA A 146 -15.08 -25.48 -3.13
N ALA A 147 -15.76 -24.40 -3.58
CA ALA A 147 -16.82 -23.74 -2.80
C ALA A 147 -18.00 -24.68 -2.55
N ARG A 148 -18.50 -25.36 -3.58
CA ARG A 148 -19.57 -26.35 -3.43
C ARG A 148 -19.17 -27.54 -2.57
N GLY A 149 -17.89 -27.93 -2.61
CA GLY A 149 -17.32 -29.02 -1.82
C GLY A 149 -17.03 -28.66 -0.36
N GLY A 150 -17.12 -27.38 0.03
CA GLY A 150 -16.90 -26.91 1.41
C GLY A 150 -15.42 -26.90 1.84
N TYR A 151 -14.48 -26.92 0.89
CA TYR A 151 -13.03 -26.92 1.17
C TYR A 151 -12.28 -25.73 0.58
N LEU A 152 -12.98 -24.71 0.07
CA LEU A 152 -12.39 -23.51 -0.47
C LEU A 152 -11.85 -22.61 0.64
N GLY A 153 -10.61 -22.14 0.49
CA GLY A 153 -10.10 -20.91 1.08
C GLY A 153 -10.20 -19.79 0.06
N LEU A 154 -10.83 -18.69 0.41
CA LEU A 154 -11.04 -17.55 -0.48
C LEU A 154 -10.90 -16.26 0.31
N ALA A 155 -9.74 -15.61 0.22
CA ALA A 155 -9.45 -14.42 1.02
C ALA A 155 -8.27 -13.63 0.46
N THR A 156 -7.81 -12.67 1.22
CA THR A 156 -6.58 -11.94 1.01
C THR A 156 -5.34 -12.81 1.27
N SER A 157 -4.20 -12.38 0.76
CA SER A 157 -2.94 -13.16 0.77
C SER A 157 -2.47 -13.54 2.17
N ASP A 158 -2.65 -12.66 3.17
CA ASP A 158 -2.34 -12.95 4.58
C ASP A 158 -3.05 -14.21 5.08
N SER A 159 -4.35 -14.33 4.79
CA SER A 159 -5.14 -15.51 5.20
C SER A 159 -4.61 -16.81 4.60
N PHE A 160 -4.16 -16.77 3.34
CA PHE A 160 -3.53 -17.92 2.70
C PHE A 160 -2.23 -18.31 3.39
N PHE A 161 -1.36 -17.33 3.68
CA PHE A 161 -0.09 -17.58 4.36
C PHE A 161 -0.30 -18.10 5.79
N ILE A 162 -1.23 -17.49 6.53
CA ILE A 162 -1.55 -17.92 7.90
C ILE A 162 -2.14 -19.33 7.89
N ASP A 163 -3.12 -19.64 7.04
CA ASP A 163 -3.71 -20.98 6.95
C ASP A 163 -2.67 -22.04 6.54
N ARG A 164 -1.72 -21.69 5.68
CA ARG A 164 -0.62 -22.57 5.28
C ARG A 164 0.37 -22.87 6.41
N LEU A 165 0.70 -21.85 7.20
CA LEU A 165 1.69 -21.96 8.27
C LEU A 165 1.13 -22.51 9.58
N THR A 166 -0.18 -22.32 9.84
CA THR A 166 -0.78 -22.56 11.16
C THR A 166 -2.04 -23.43 11.15
N ASN A 167 -2.68 -23.64 9.99
CA ASN A 167 -4.03 -24.18 9.82
C ASN A 167 -5.17 -23.29 10.38
N GLU A 168 -4.87 -22.04 10.79
CA GLU A 168 -5.88 -21.07 11.22
C GLU A 168 -6.38 -20.28 10.02
N TYR A 169 -7.69 -20.27 9.78
CA TYR A 169 -8.32 -19.48 8.70
C TYR A 169 -8.74 -18.13 9.23
N MET A 170 -7.83 -17.18 9.19
CA MET A 170 -8.04 -15.84 9.72
C MET A 170 -7.36 -14.78 8.85
N THR A 171 -7.84 -13.56 8.98
CA THR A 171 -7.21 -12.31 8.51
C THR A 171 -7.16 -11.32 9.67
N ASP A 172 -6.31 -10.29 9.58
CA ASP A 172 -6.35 -9.21 10.55
C ASP A 172 -7.32 -8.09 10.10
N VAL A 173 -7.68 -7.25 11.05
CA VAL A 173 -8.64 -6.16 10.82
C VAL A 173 -8.11 -5.10 9.85
N THR A 174 -6.78 -4.90 9.74
CA THR A 174 -6.21 -3.93 8.78
C THR A 174 -6.44 -4.42 7.36
N THR A 175 -6.13 -5.68 7.08
CA THR A 175 -6.35 -6.32 5.77
C THR A 175 -7.84 -6.43 5.45
N ALA A 176 -8.67 -6.85 6.42
CA ALA A 176 -10.12 -6.91 6.26
C ALA A 176 -10.73 -5.56 5.87
N SER A 177 -10.21 -4.44 6.42
CA SER A 177 -10.68 -3.08 6.12
C SER A 177 -10.43 -2.66 4.65
N ARG A 178 -9.56 -3.40 3.93
CA ARG A 178 -9.21 -3.13 2.52
C ARG A 178 -9.99 -4.00 1.52
N THR A 179 -10.94 -4.80 2.00
CA THR A 179 -11.63 -5.78 1.16
C THR A 179 -12.87 -5.27 0.46
N SER A 180 -13.49 -4.19 0.91
CA SER A 180 -14.87 -3.76 0.59
C SER A 180 -15.95 -4.76 1.05
N LEU A 181 -15.66 -5.65 2.00
CA LEU A 181 -16.61 -6.62 2.57
C LEU A 181 -16.80 -6.43 4.07
N MET A 182 -15.96 -5.65 4.74
CA MET A 182 -16.01 -5.39 6.18
C MET A 182 -16.76 -4.08 6.47
N ASP A 183 -17.72 -4.10 7.39
CA ASP A 183 -18.24 -2.88 7.99
C ASP A 183 -17.14 -2.22 8.83
N LEU A 184 -16.78 -0.99 8.49
CA LEU A 184 -15.63 -0.30 9.08
C LEU A 184 -15.84 0.05 10.55
N HIS A 185 -17.09 0.33 10.96
CA HIS A 185 -17.42 0.69 12.34
C HIS A 185 -17.53 -0.55 13.24
N ALA A 186 -18.24 -1.58 12.75
CA ALA A 186 -18.44 -2.83 13.51
C ALA A 186 -17.20 -3.74 13.43
N ARG A 187 -16.37 -3.62 12.41
CA ARG A 187 -15.19 -4.45 12.13
C ARG A 187 -15.53 -5.94 11.99
N VAL A 188 -16.65 -6.20 11.33
CA VAL A 188 -17.13 -7.54 10.99
C VAL A 188 -17.47 -7.62 9.50
N TRP A 189 -17.48 -8.81 8.95
CA TRP A 189 -17.97 -9.01 7.58
C TRP A 189 -19.42 -8.58 7.48
N ASP A 190 -19.74 -7.76 6.48
CA ASP A 190 -21.08 -7.22 6.28
C ASP A 190 -21.85 -8.07 5.27
N ARG A 191 -23.04 -8.52 5.67
CA ARG A 191 -23.89 -9.40 4.85
C ARG A 191 -24.37 -8.72 3.55
N GLU A 192 -24.69 -7.44 3.60
CA GLU A 192 -25.17 -6.72 2.43
C GLU A 192 -24.04 -6.51 1.43
N LEU A 193 -22.82 -6.17 1.88
CA LEU A 193 -21.64 -6.08 1.02
C LEU A 193 -21.34 -7.45 0.37
N CYS A 194 -21.42 -8.53 1.15
CA CYS A 194 -21.26 -9.88 0.63
C CYS A 194 -22.28 -10.21 -0.48
N LEU A 195 -23.54 -9.80 -0.30
CA LEU A 195 -24.59 -9.97 -1.32
C LEU A 195 -24.34 -9.12 -2.57
N ILE A 196 -23.93 -7.86 -2.41
CA ILE A 196 -23.60 -6.95 -3.55
C ILE A 196 -22.53 -7.58 -4.43
N PHE A 197 -21.46 -8.10 -3.82
CA PHE A 197 -20.34 -8.69 -4.58
C PHE A 197 -20.58 -10.18 -4.94
N GLY A 198 -21.59 -10.84 -4.36
CA GLY A 198 -21.83 -12.27 -4.57
C GLY A 198 -20.72 -13.15 -3.96
N VAL A 199 -20.16 -12.73 -2.83
CA VAL A 199 -19.18 -13.49 -2.05
C VAL A 199 -19.90 -14.06 -0.82
N PRO A 200 -20.08 -15.39 -0.68
CA PRO A 200 -20.73 -15.99 0.48
C PRO A 200 -19.99 -15.66 1.78
N LEU A 201 -20.74 -15.23 2.80
CA LEU A 201 -20.20 -14.82 4.10
C LEU A 201 -19.43 -15.94 4.81
N ASP A 202 -19.91 -17.17 4.68
CA ASP A 202 -19.35 -18.39 5.28
C ASP A 202 -18.03 -18.84 4.63
N LEU A 203 -17.69 -18.30 3.48
CA LEU A 203 -16.37 -18.51 2.84
C LEU A 203 -15.30 -17.59 3.39
N LEU A 204 -15.64 -16.54 4.13
CA LEU A 204 -14.67 -15.56 4.59
C LEU A 204 -13.97 -16.01 5.88
N PRO A 205 -12.67 -15.64 6.07
CA PRO A 205 -11.92 -15.99 7.26
C PRO A 205 -12.42 -15.25 8.50
N ARG A 206 -12.07 -15.72 9.69
CA ARG A 206 -12.28 -14.94 10.92
C ARG A 206 -11.43 -13.66 10.91
N ILE A 207 -12.01 -12.52 11.24
CA ILE A 207 -11.27 -11.28 11.47
C ILE A 207 -10.66 -11.32 12.87
N GLY A 208 -9.36 -11.09 12.98
CA GLY A 208 -8.61 -10.99 14.22
C GLY A 208 -8.03 -9.60 14.44
N ALA A 209 -7.45 -9.39 15.63
CA ALA A 209 -6.63 -8.23 15.92
C ALA A 209 -5.32 -8.27 15.10
N SER A 210 -4.63 -7.12 15.00
CA SER A 210 -3.34 -7.04 14.29
C SER A 210 -2.18 -7.56 15.15
N THR A 211 -2.34 -7.57 16.48
CA THR A 211 -1.30 -8.07 17.41
C THR A 211 -1.92 -8.89 18.55
N GLY A 212 -1.12 -9.79 19.10
CA GLY A 212 -1.48 -10.65 20.22
C GLY A 212 -1.10 -12.12 19.94
N PRO A 213 -1.58 -13.08 20.72
CA PRO A 213 -1.39 -14.51 20.45
C PRO A 213 -2.37 -14.95 19.34
N LEU A 214 -2.03 -14.68 18.07
CA LEU A 214 -2.93 -14.85 16.94
C LEU A 214 -3.06 -16.31 16.50
N ALA A 215 -1.92 -17.01 16.39
CA ALA A 215 -1.80 -18.40 15.98
C ALA A 215 -0.44 -18.97 16.40
N VAL A 216 -0.20 -20.27 16.16
CA VAL A 216 1.09 -20.91 16.44
C VAL A 216 1.62 -21.56 15.16
N ILE A 217 2.84 -21.21 14.79
CA ILE A 217 3.56 -21.80 13.68
C ILE A 217 4.42 -22.97 14.20
N SER A 218 4.10 -24.18 13.76
CA SER A 218 4.86 -25.39 14.09
C SER A 218 5.82 -25.70 12.94
N ARG A 219 7.14 -25.46 13.15
CA ARG A 219 8.14 -25.65 12.11
C ARG A 219 9.51 -26.02 12.70
N SER A 220 10.23 -26.94 12.05
CA SER A 220 11.56 -27.37 12.47
C SER A 220 11.60 -27.85 13.94
N GLY A 221 10.52 -28.52 14.40
CA GLY A 221 10.39 -29.01 15.77
C GLY A 221 10.12 -27.96 16.84
N LYS A 222 9.82 -26.71 16.44
CA LYS A 222 9.51 -25.59 17.33
C LYS A 222 8.06 -25.14 17.13
N CYS A 223 7.48 -24.61 18.22
CA CYS A 223 6.18 -23.91 18.22
C CYS A 223 6.44 -22.43 18.51
N ILE A 224 6.27 -21.59 17.50
CA ILE A 224 6.56 -20.16 17.59
C ILE A 224 5.26 -19.38 17.38
N PRO A 225 4.88 -18.44 18.27
CA PRO A 225 3.66 -17.69 18.11
C PRO A 225 3.75 -16.70 16.93
N LEU A 226 2.69 -16.64 16.12
CA LEU A 226 2.40 -15.51 15.24
C LEU A 226 1.83 -14.41 16.13
N VAL A 227 2.58 -13.32 16.30
CA VAL A 227 2.29 -12.27 17.29
C VAL A 227 1.86 -10.94 16.68
N ALA A 228 2.05 -10.79 15.36
CA ALA A 228 1.51 -9.67 14.59
C ALA A 228 1.23 -10.09 13.15
N THR A 229 0.16 -9.55 12.57
CA THR A 229 -0.11 -9.60 11.13
C THR A 229 -0.86 -8.34 10.72
N LEU A 230 -0.45 -7.69 9.63
CA LEU A 230 -1.05 -6.45 9.15
C LEU A 230 -0.62 -6.13 7.72
N VAL A 231 -1.34 -5.20 7.08
CA VAL A 231 -0.95 -4.69 5.76
C VAL A 231 0.39 -3.95 5.83
N ASP A 232 1.20 -4.06 4.79
CA ASP A 232 2.54 -3.44 4.67
C ASP A 232 2.54 -1.92 4.91
N GLN A 233 1.51 -1.21 4.41
CA GLN A 233 1.39 0.24 4.58
C GLN A 233 1.12 0.64 6.04
N GLN A 234 0.35 -0.16 6.77
CA GLN A 234 0.09 0.02 8.19
C GLN A 234 1.31 -0.37 9.04
N ALA A 235 2.01 -1.42 8.64
CA ALA A 235 3.30 -1.76 9.24
C ALA A 235 4.31 -0.61 9.06
N ALA A 236 4.42 -0.07 7.84
CA ALA A 236 5.27 1.08 7.58
C ALA A 236 4.86 2.31 8.42
N LEU A 237 3.55 2.60 8.53
CA LEU A 237 3.05 3.70 9.37
C LEU A 237 3.56 3.56 10.83
N PHE A 238 3.52 2.34 11.37
CA PHE A 238 4.06 2.05 12.69
C PHE A 238 5.59 2.22 12.74
N GLY A 239 6.32 1.70 11.75
CA GLY A 239 7.78 1.83 11.63
C GLY A 239 8.27 3.27 11.45
N HIS A 240 7.46 4.15 10.86
CA HIS A 240 7.71 5.58 10.81
C HIS A 240 7.63 6.26 12.19
N GLY A 241 7.13 5.57 13.21
CA GLY A 241 6.92 6.12 14.55
C GLY A 241 5.60 6.87 14.68
N CYS A 242 4.69 6.74 13.73
CA CYS A 242 3.34 7.33 13.83
C CYS A 242 2.53 6.57 14.90
N ARG A 243 1.99 7.28 15.89
CA ARG A 243 1.29 6.68 17.04
C ARG A 243 0.02 7.41 17.44
N VAL A 244 -0.08 8.70 17.14
CA VAL A 244 -1.17 9.56 17.62
C VAL A 244 -1.84 10.28 16.45
N CYS A 245 -3.06 10.75 16.69
CA CYS A 245 -3.82 11.52 15.71
C CYS A 245 -2.99 12.67 15.13
N GLY A 246 -3.01 12.82 13.82
CA GLY A 246 -2.25 13.81 13.06
C GLY A 246 -0.82 13.41 12.69
N ASP A 247 -0.29 12.29 13.21
CA ASP A 247 0.94 11.71 12.67
C ASP A 247 0.70 11.14 11.28
N ALA A 248 1.65 11.38 10.37
CA ALA A 248 1.50 10.96 8.98
C ALA A 248 2.81 10.51 8.35
N LYS A 249 2.69 9.60 7.37
CA LYS A 249 3.81 9.15 6.54
C LYS A 249 3.46 9.26 5.06
N VAL A 250 4.51 9.32 4.23
CA VAL A 250 4.40 9.16 2.78
C VAL A 250 5.52 8.26 2.27
N THR A 251 5.17 7.28 1.44
CA THR A 251 6.11 6.35 0.82
C THR A 251 6.14 6.59 -0.69
N PHE A 252 7.31 6.87 -1.25
CA PHE A 252 7.56 7.08 -2.67
C PHE A 252 8.16 5.83 -3.31
N GLY A 253 7.29 4.84 -3.54
CA GLY A 253 7.59 3.60 -4.27
C GLY A 253 7.20 3.68 -5.74
N THR A 254 6.78 2.55 -6.33
CA THR A 254 6.19 2.48 -7.69
C THR A 254 5.06 3.49 -7.84
N GLY A 255 4.15 3.54 -6.85
CA GLY A 255 3.20 4.62 -6.60
C GLY A 255 3.59 5.42 -5.36
N THR A 256 2.84 6.48 -5.05
CA THR A 256 2.92 7.20 -3.78
C THR A 256 1.78 6.76 -2.88
N PHE A 257 2.08 6.46 -1.59
CA PHE A 257 1.07 6.10 -0.59
C PHE A 257 1.27 6.94 0.67
N ALA A 258 0.22 7.62 1.09
CA ALA A 258 0.23 8.49 2.26
C ALA A 258 -0.86 8.08 3.25
N LEU A 259 -0.49 7.95 4.51
CA LEU A 259 -1.40 7.62 5.61
C LEU A 259 -1.26 8.62 6.73
N ALA A 260 -2.38 8.98 7.36
CA ALA A 260 -2.41 9.77 8.58
C ALA A 260 -3.35 9.16 9.61
N ILE A 261 -2.91 9.07 10.87
CA ILE A 261 -3.71 8.57 11.98
C ILE A 261 -4.83 9.57 12.30
N THR A 262 -6.07 9.05 12.43
CA THR A 262 -7.27 9.85 12.70
C THR A 262 -7.83 9.66 14.11
N GLY A 263 -7.41 8.63 14.83
CA GLY A 263 -7.87 8.34 16.19
C GLY A 263 -8.67 7.05 16.29
N GLN A 264 -9.53 6.94 17.31
CA GLN A 264 -10.26 5.72 17.66
C GLN A 264 -11.61 5.54 16.94
N SER A 265 -11.95 6.47 16.06
CA SER A 265 -13.17 6.39 15.24
C SER A 265 -12.83 6.62 13.78
N PRO A 266 -13.46 5.90 12.84
CA PRO A 266 -13.24 6.11 11.43
C PRO A 266 -13.79 7.46 11.00
N ILE A 267 -13.07 8.16 10.13
CA ILE A 267 -13.50 9.43 9.53
C ILE A 267 -13.78 9.19 8.04
N VAL A 268 -15.01 9.37 7.61
CA VAL A 268 -15.33 9.39 6.18
C VAL A 268 -14.92 10.77 5.64
N ASN A 269 -13.88 10.79 4.81
CA ASN A 269 -13.31 12.03 4.31
C ASN A 269 -13.97 12.45 3.00
N GLN A 270 -14.53 13.67 2.98
CA GLN A 270 -15.12 14.27 1.77
C GLN A 270 -14.08 14.68 0.70
N LYS A 271 -12.77 14.67 1.05
CA LYS A 271 -11.69 15.03 0.13
C LYS A 271 -11.14 13.81 -0.65
N GLY A 272 -11.88 12.72 -0.74
CA GLY A 272 -11.49 11.54 -1.55
C GLY A 272 -10.44 10.62 -0.94
N MET A 273 -9.97 10.87 0.29
CA MET A 273 -9.14 9.92 1.04
C MET A 273 -10.01 8.82 1.62
N VAL A 274 -9.48 7.61 1.76
CA VAL A 274 -10.24 6.45 2.22
C VAL A 274 -9.88 6.06 3.64
N PRO A 275 -10.87 5.81 4.51
CA PRO A 275 -10.59 5.34 5.86
C PRO A 275 -10.13 3.88 5.84
N THR A 276 -9.26 3.56 6.78
CA THR A 276 -8.74 2.22 7.00
C THR A 276 -8.51 2.00 8.50
N VAL A 277 -8.44 0.76 8.94
CA VAL A 277 -7.92 0.45 10.27
C VAL A 277 -6.40 0.55 10.21
N ALA A 278 -5.80 1.36 11.08
CA ALA A 278 -4.34 1.44 11.22
C ALA A 278 -3.78 0.19 11.89
N TRP A 279 -4.36 -0.19 13.02
CA TRP A 279 -4.14 -1.47 13.74
C TRP A 279 -5.14 -1.63 14.89
N GLN A 280 -5.19 -2.85 15.42
CA GLN A 280 -5.90 -3.17 16.64
C GLN A 280 -5.05 -4.13 17.48
N HIS A 281 -4.78 -3.76 18.72
CA HIS A 281 -4.16 -4.66 19.68
C HIS A 281 -5.22 -5.59 20.30
N SER A 282 -4.82 -6.82 20.62
CA SER A 282 -5.74 -7.79 21.23
C SER A 282 -6.29 -7.24 22.54
N GLY A 283 -7.63 -7.25 22.70
CA GLY A 283 -8.32 -6.72 23.87
C GLY A 283 -8.51 -5.20 23.89
N GLU A 284 -8.05 -4.48 22.86
CA GLU A 284 -8.16 -3.02 22.76
C GLU A 284 -9.08 -2.57 21.63
N GLY A 285 -9.40 -1.27 21.61
CA GLY A 285 -10.09 -0.62 20.49
C GLY A 285 -9.18 -0.47 19.28
N ALA A 286 -9.77 -0.36 18.10
CA ALA A 286 -9.02 -0.11 16.88
C ALA A 286 -8.56 1.36 16.78
N LEU A 287 -7.38 1.58 16.22
CA LEU A 287 -6.92 2.88 15.75
C LEU A 287 -7.18 2.97 14.25
N TYR A 288 -7.64 4.12 13.79
CA TYR A 288 -7.96 4.36 12.39
C TYR A 288 -7.00 5.34 11.76
N ALA A 289 -6.89 5.25 10.42
CA ALA A 289 -6.16 6.18 9.59
C ALA A 289 -6.98 6.55 8.37
N LEU A 290 -6.63 7.67 7.73
CA LEU A 290 -6.96 7.94 6.35
C LEU A 290 -5.79 7.56 5.46
N ASP A 291 -6.10 6.90 4.36
CA ASP A 291 -5.18 6.44 3.34
C ASP A 291 -5.48 7.11 2.01
N GLY A 292 -4.45 7.44 1.27
CA GLY A 292 -4.54 7.89 -0.09
C GLY A 292 -3.27 7.60 -0.85
N GLY A 293 -3.41 7.32 -2.13
CA GLY A 293 -2.28 7.01 -2.97
C GLY A 293 -2.39 7.63 -4.35
N ASP A 294 -1.31 7.53 -5.10
CA ASP A 294 -1.26 7.73 -6.52
C ASP A 294 -0.62 6.50 -7.15
N TYR A 295 -1.18 6.02 -8.27
CA TYR A 295 -0.72 4.79 -8.91
C TYR A 295 0.64 4.92 -9.55
N THR A 296 1.08 6.16 -9.82
CA THR A 296 2.25 6.44 -10.63
C THR A 296 3.18 7.44 -9.92
N SER A 297 4.31 6.94 -9.43
CA SER A 297 5.38 7.75 -8.82
C SER A 297 6.73 7.36 -9.44
N ALA A 298 7.55 6.51 -8.82
CA ALA A 298 8.78 6.03 -9.44
C ALA A 298 8.52 5.32 -10.78
N ALA A 299 7.33 4.74 -10.98
CA ALA A 299 6.93 4.19 -12.28
C ALA A 299 6.96 5.24 -13.41
N ALA A 300 6.66 6.52 -13.15
CA ALA A 300 6.82 7.59 -14.16
C ALA A 300 8.28 7.88 -14.46
N VAL A 301 9.16 7.76 -13.48
CA VAL A 301 10.61 7.91 -13.67
C VAL A 301 11.14 6.77 -14.53
N ASP A 302 10.80 5.52 -14.22
CA ASP A 302 11.19 4.32 -14.99
C ASP A 302 10.66 4.40 -16.43
N TRP A 303 9.40 4.81 -16.60
CA TRP A 303 8.81 5.03 -17.91
C TRP A 303 9.56 6.11 -18.71
N THR A 304 9.93 7.22 -18.06
CA THR A 304 10.71 8.30 -18.69
C THR A 304 12.09 7.79 -19.17
N ILE A 305 12.72 6.90 -18.41
CA ILE A 305 13.96 6.21 -18.80
C ILE A 305 13.69 5.31 -20.02
N SER A 306 12.61 4.54 -20.01
CA SER A 306 12.26 3.65 -21.12
C SER A 306 11.98 4.38 -22.45
N LEU A 307 11.53 5.65 -22.37
CA LEU A 307 11.38 6.53 -23.54
C LEU A 307 12.72 7.11 -24.06
N GLY A 308 13.84 6.85 -23.39
CA GLY A 308 15.14 7.41 -23.76
C GLY A 308 15.34 8.88 -23.36
N LEU A 309 14.45 9.46 -22.54
CA LEU A 309 14.60 10.82 -22.02
C LEU A 309 15.61 10.92 -20.87
N ALA A 310 15.98 9.79 -20.28
CA ALA A 310 17.04 9.63 -19.29
C ALA A 310 17.74 8.29 -19.52
N ARG A 311 19.00 8.16 -19.08
CA ARG A 311 19.77 6.90 -19.14
C ARG A 311 19.64 6.11 -17.84
N SER A 312 19.47 6.83 -16.73
CA SER A 312 19.37 6.25 -15.39
C SER A 312 18.72 7.25 -14.42
N LEU A 313 18.49 6.81 -13.19
CA LEU A 313 18.01 7.66 -12.09
C LEU A 313 18.95 8.84 -11.80
N ALA A 314 20.26 8.71 -12.06
CA ALA A 314 21.23 9.81 -11.88
C ALA A 314 20.93 11.02 -12.77
N ASP A 315 20.35 10.83 -13.94
CA ASP A 315 19.95 11.93 -14.84
C ASP A 315 18.78 12.78 -14.28
N PHE A 316 18.16 12.35 -13.19
CA PHE A 316 17.13 13.09 -12.44
C PHE A 316 17.70 13.90 -11.26
N ASP A 317 18.99 13.85 -11.00
CA ASP A 317 19.65 14.76 -10.07
C ASP A 317 19.89 16.11 -10.78
N LEU A 318 18.87 16.95 -10.76
CA LEU A 318 18.79 18.19 -11.51
C LEU A 318 19.07 19.38 -10.58
N PRO A 319 19.72 20.46 -11.08
CA PRO A 319 19.84 21.70 -10.30
C PRO A 319 18.45 22.17 -9.83
N PRO A 320 18.34 22.79 -8.65
CA PRO A 320 17.04 23.11 -8.08
C PRO A 320 16.23 24.14 -8.88
N GLU A 321 16.85 24.95 -9.70
CA GLU A 321 16.20 26.05 -10.43
C GLU A 321 16.63 26.13 -11.89
N PRO A 322 15.75 26.71 -12.73
CA PRO A 322 14.38 27.11 -12.50
C PRO A 322 13.42 25.92 -12.50
N SER A 323 12.24 26.03 -11.82
CA SER A 323 11.18 25.03 -11.89
C SER A 323 10.64 24.89 -13.31
N ALA A 324 10.33 23.66 -13.75
CA ALA A 324 9.71 23.41 -15.05
C ALA A 324 8.32 24.08 -15.13
N LEU A 325 7.56 24.02 -14.04
CA LEU A 325 6.23 24.64 -13.98
C LEU A 325 6.28 26.17 -14.05
N GLU A 326 7.31 26.80 -13.48
CA GLU A 326 7.53 28.25 -13.65
C GLU A 326 7.83 28.62 -15.11
N GLN A 327 8.45 27.73 -15.85
CA GLN A 327 8.71 27.87 -17.29
C GLN A 327 7.50 27.50 -18.15
N GLY A 328 6.36 27.17 -17.51
CA GLY A 328 5.11 26.81 -18.16
C GLY A 328 5.04 25.35 -18.62
N LEU A 329 5.96 24.48 -18.19
CA LEU A 329 5.94 23.04 -18.50
C LEU A 329 5.51 22.24 -17.28
N ALA A 330 4.44 21.45 -17.42
CA ALA A 330 3.94 20.53 -16.39
C ALA A 330 3.86 19.10 -16.91
N PHE A 331 4.02 18.13 -16.02
CA PHE A 331 3.71 16.74 -16.26
C PHE A 331 2.68 16.23 -15.24
N VAL A 332 1.58 15.67 -15.72
CA VAL A 332 0.58 14.99 -14.88
C VAL A 332 0.90 13.49 -14.85
N PRO A 333 1.28 12.90 -13.70
CA PRO A 333 1.70 11.49 -13.61
C PRO A 333 0.50 10.54 -13.54
N ALA A 334 -0.40 10.57 -14.53
CA ALA A 334 -1.60 9.76 -14.58
C ALA A 334 -1.48 8.59 -15.57
N LEU A 335 -0.31 7.90 -15.63
CA LEU A 335 -0.07 6.80 -16.58
C LEU A 335 -0.96 5.57 -16.33
N ALA A 336 -1.51 5.43 -15.12
CA ALA A 336 -2.46 4.37 -14.74
C ALA A 336 -3.78 4.94 -14.21
N GLY A 337 -4.14 6.16 -14.64
CA GLY A 337 -5.21 6.93 -14.03
C GLY A 337 -4.77 7.70 -12.81
N LEU A 338 -5.71 8.38 -12.16
CA LEU A 338 -5.53 9.09 -10.89
C LEU A 338 -6.26 8.35 -9.76
N ALA A 339 -5.56 8.01 -8.69
CA ALA A 339 -6.17 7.48 -7.48
C ALA A 339 -6.67 8.64 -6.58
N ALA A 340 -6.47 8.56 -5.26
CA ALA A 340 -6.89 9.61 -4.34
C ALA A 340 -6.31 10.99 -4.70
N PRO A 341 -7.06 12.07 -4.53
CA PRO A 341 -8.45 12.16 -4.12
C PRO A 341 -9.45 12.03 -5.28
N HIS A 342 -8.99 11.82 -6.51
CA HIS A 342 -9.82 11.93 -7.73
C HIS A 342 -10.57 10.65 -8.08
N TRP A 343 -9.98 9.48 -7.85
CA TRP A 343 -10.53 8.16 -8.21
C TRP A 343 -11.02 8.12 -9.66
N ASP A 344 -10.17 8.57 -10.59
CA ASP A 344 -10.48 8.74 -12.01
C ASP A 344 -9.53 7.88 -12.85
N ARG A 345 -10.00 6.70 -13.24
CA ARG A 345 -9.23 5.74 -14.05
C ARG A 345 -9.12 6.17 -15.51
N THR A 346 -9.96 7.13 -15.95
CA THR A 346 -9.94 7.62 -17.33
C THR A 346 -8.86 8.69 -17.55
N ALA A 347 -8.37 9.32 -16.46
CA ALA A 347 -7.30 10.30 -16.56
C ALA A 347 -6.04 9.69 -17.18
N THR A 348 -5.33 10.46 -18.00
CA THR A 348 -4.13 10.01 -18.71
C THR A 348 -2.91 10.85 -18.40
N GLY A 349 -1.71 10.24 -18.43
CA GLY A 349 -0.45 10.96 -18.31
C GLY A 349 -0.32 12.04 -19.40
N MET A 350 0.14 13.25 -19.02
CA MET A 350 0.18 14.37 -19.96
C MET A 350 1.33 15.31 -19.68
N TRP A 351 2.08 15.71 -20.72
CA TRP A 351 2.90 16.92 -20.72
C TRP A 351 2.14 18.10 -21.30
N ILE A 352 2.15 19.23 -20.61
CA ILE A 352 1.48 20.47 -21.02
C ILE A 352 2.52 21.57 -21.04
N GLY A 353 2.51 22.41 -22.11
CA GLY A 353 3.38 23.57 -22.23
C GLY A 353 4.71 23.29 -22.94
N LEU A 354 4.79 22.23 -23.77
CA LEU A 354 5.95 21.97 -24.62
C LEU A 354 6.19 23.12 -25.59
N ARG A 355 7.47 23.49 -25.76
CA ARG A 355 7.94 24.52 -26.70
C ARG A 355 9.06 23.94 -27.55
N GLN A 356 9.45 24.67 -28.60
CA GLN A 356 10.53 24.24 -29.50
C GLN A 356 11.89 24.12 -28.80
N ASP A 357 12.11 24.90 -27.73
CA ASP A 357 13.31 24.91 -26.90
C ASP A 357 13.24 23.96 -25.70
N THR A 358 12.13 23.19 -25.54
CA THR A 358 12.00 22.21 -24.47
C THR A 358 13.02 21.08 -24.65
N THR A 359 13.83 20.87 -23.64
CA THR A 359 14.87 19.81 -23.62
C THR A 359 14.40 18.58 -22.81
N ALA A 360 15.09 17.45 -22.97
CA ALA A 360 14.89 16.28 -22.14
C ALA A 360 15.10 16.57 -20.64
N ALA A 361 16.00 17.49 -20.28
CA ALA A 361 16.20 17.92 -18.89
C ALA A 361 14.96 18.64 -18.33
N HIS A 362 14.35 19.53 -19.13
CA HIS A 362 13.09 20.19 -18.75
C HIS A 362 11.96 19.15 -18.53
N MET A 363 11.86 18.16 -19.41
CA MET A 363 10.84 17.11 -19.31
C MET A 363 11.04 16.24 -18.07
N ARG A 364 12.28 15.83 -17.77
CA ARG A 364 12.59 15.06 -16.55
C ARG A 364 12.25 15.84 -15.29
N ARG A 365 12.59 17.13 -15.27
CA ARG A 365 12.24 18.01 -14.15
C ARG A 365 10.72 18.07 -13.96
N ALA A 366 9.96 18.28 -15.04
CA ALA A 366 8.49 18.31 -14.96
C ALA A 366 7.92 17.00 -14.40
N VAL A 367 8.54 15.85 -14.68
CA VAL A 367 8.14 14.55 -14.11
C VAL A 367 8.34 14.54 -12.59
N LEU A 368 9.51 14.91 -12.06
CA LEU A 368 9.75 14.97 -10.62
C LEU A 368 8.83 15.98 -9.92
N GLU A 369 8.69 17.17 -10.49
CA GLU A 369 7.81 18.21 -9.94
C GLU A 369 6.35 17.78 -9.94
N GLY A 370 5.89 17.13 -11.01
CA GLY A 370 4.52 16.60 -11.11
C GLY A 370 4.22 15.54 -10.06
N ILE A 371 5.15 14.61 -9.81
CA ILE A 371 5.03 13.62 -8.73
C ILE A 371 4.97 14.31 -7.37
N ALA A 372 5.87 15.26 -7.10
CA ALA A 372 5.92 15.99 -5.83
C ALA A 372 4.66 16.82 -5.57
N LEU A 373 4.14 17.51 -6.59
CA LEU A 373 2.90 18.31 -6.49
C LEU A 373 1.67 17.44 -6.25
N ARG A 374 1.57 16.29 -6.92
CA ARG A 374 0.50 15.31 -6.64
C ARG A 374 0.60 14.76 -5.23
N SER A 375 1.80 14.46 -4.77
CA SER A 375 2.03 13.98 -3.40
C SER A 375 1.70 15.04 -2.35
N ALA A 376 2.00 16.31 -2.62
CA ALA A 376 1.59 17.41 -1.74
C ALA A 376 0.06 17.56 -1.68
N GLU A 377 -0.65 17.34 -2.78
CA GLU A 377 -2.13 17.33 -2.80
C GLU A 377 -2.69 16.18 -1.92
N LEU A 378 -2.07 15.00 -1.95
CA LEU A 378 -2.47 13.88 -1.08
C LEU A 378 -2.30 14.24 0.40
N ILE A 379 -1.15 14.80 0.79
CA ILE A 379 -0.89 15.18 2.18
C ILE A 379 -1.86 16.27 2.67
N GLU A 380 -2.22 17.23 1.84
CA GLU A 380 -3.19 18.27 2.22
C GLU A 380 -4.62 17.76 2.37
N ALA A 381 -4.94 16.65 1.73
CA ALA A 381 -6.23 16.00 1.91
C ALA A 381 -6.29 15.20 3.22
N LEU A 382 -5.14 14.90 3.86
CA LEU A 382 -5.05 14.21 5.13
C LEU A 382 -5.14 15.17 6.34
N PRO A 383 -5.64 14.72 7.49
CA PRO A 383 -5.71 15.52 8.72
C PRO A 383 -4.35 15.51 9.45
N VAL A 384 -3.33 16.07 8.83
CA VAL A 384 -1.96 16.12 9.38
C VAL A 384 -1.81 17.24 10.42
N SER A 385 -0.98 17.01 11.45
CA SER A 385 -0.61 18.06 12.41
C SER A 385 0.36 19.03 11.75
N GLY A 386 0.00 20.32 11.69
CA GLY A 386 0.82 21.34 11.03
C GLY A 386 2.14 21.67 11.73
N ASP A 387 2.31 21.23 12.97
CA ASP A 387 3.51 21.43 13.82
C ASP A 387 4.50 20.26 13.75
N LYS A 388 4.14 19.15 13.08
CA LYS A 388 4.98 17.95 12.94
C LYS A 388 5.49 17.77 11.52
N PRO A 389 6.74 17.30 11.34
CA PRO A 389 7.23 16.93 10.02
C PRO A 389 6.47 15.70 9.48
N ILE A 390 6.25 15.67 8.17
CA ILE A 390 5.75 14.47 7.49
C ILE A 390 6.90 13.47 7.37
N SER A 391 6.71 12.26 7.83
CA SER A 391 7.72 11.22 7.68
C SER A 391 7.67 10.62 6.28
N ALA A 392 8.82 10.54 5.60
CA ALA A 392 8.91 10.09 4.21
C ALA A 392 9.94 8.99 4.03
N ASP A 393 9.63 8.04 3.12
CA ASP A 393 10.54 6.98 2.67
C ASP A 393 10.29 6.60 1.21
N GLY A 394 10.98 5.53 0.77
CA GLY A 394 10.90 5.01 -0.58
C GLY A 394 12.05 5.49 -1.48
N GLY A 395 12.23 4.79 -2.59
CA GLY A 395 13.40 5.01 -3.46
C GLY A 395 13.54 6.43 -3.99
N LEU A 396 12.44 7.07 -4.37
CA LEU A 396 12.47 8.43 -4.90
C LEU A 396 12.76 9.49 -3.82
N ALA A 397 12.44 9.20 -2.54
CA ALA A 397 12.76 10.10 -1.43
C ALA A 397 14.28 10.28 -1.22
N SER A 398 15.12 9.38 -1.73
CA SER A 398 16.57 9.51 -1.69
C SER A 398 17.13 10.53 -2.67
N ASN A 399 16.34 10.96 -3.69
CA ASN A 399 16.75 12.00 -4.64
C ASN A 399 16.67 13.39 -3.97
N PRO A 400 17.81 14.12 -3.83
CA PRO A 400 17.84 15.39 -3.09
C PRO A 400 16.97 16.47 -3.73
N SER A 401 16.95 16.54 -5.06
CA SER A 401 16.16 17.55 -5.79
C SER A 401 14.66 17.30 -5.63
N PHE A 402 14.24 16.04 -5.69
CA PHE A 402 12.84 15.64 -5.49
C PHE A 402 12.35 15.98 -4.09
N ILE A 403 13.07 15.53 -3.06
CA ILE A 403 12.60 15.67 -1.68
C ILE A 403 12.60 17.13 -1.21
N GLN A 404 13.56 17.94 -1.69
CA GLN A 404 13.55 19.37 -1.43
C GLN A 404 12.36 20.05 -2.10
N PHE A 405 12.10 19.76 -3.39
CA PHE A 405 10.94 20.32 -4.09
C PHE A 405 9.61 19.88 -3.45
N PHE A 406 9.52 18.63 -2.98
CA PHE A 406 8.35 18.15 -2.25
C PHE A 406 8.13 18.93 -0.93
N ALA A 407 9.20 19.15 -0.13
CA ALA A 407 9.12 19.96 1.08
C ALA A 407 8.69 21.41 0.77
N ASP A 408 9.20 21.99 -0.32
CA ASP A 408 8.83 23.34 -0.77
C ASP A 408 7.37 23.40 -1.25
N ALA A 409 6.92 22.41 -2.01
CA ALA A 409 5.54 22.31 -2.49
C ALA A 409 4.54 22.12 -1.33
N LEU A 410 4.94 21.36 -0.32
CA LEU A 410 4.15 21.13 0.89
C LEU A 410 4.14 22.35 1.81
N GLY A 411 5.27 23.07 1.90
CA GLY A 411 5.46 24.20 2.82
C GLY A 411 5.65 23.78 4.27
N SER A 412 6.00 22.50 4.49
CA SER A 412 6.21 21.91 5.81
C SER A 412 7.46 21.03 5.80
N PRO A 413 8.14 20.88 6.95
CA PRO A 413 9.31 20.00 7.04
C PRO A 413 8.97 18.54 6.71
N VAL A 414 9.90 17.86 6.04
CA VAL A 414 9.84 16.43 5.74
C VAL A 414 10.96 15.71 6.47
N GLN A 415 10.61 14.65 7.18
CA GLN A 415 11.54 13.81 7.93
C GLN A 415 11.86 12.55 7.14
N LEU A 416 13.13 12.40 6.73
CA LEU A 416 13.63 11.18 6.09
C LEU A 416 14.26 10.27 7.14
N LYS A 417 13.75 9.08 7.32
CA LYS A 417 14.35 8.06 8.17
C LYS A 417 15.64 7.51 7.53
N PHE A 418 16.64 7.15 8.34
CA PHE A 418 17.87 6.54 7.84
C PHE A 418 17.68 5.07 7.48
N THR A 419 16.77 4.36 8.15
CA THR A 419 16.38 3.02 7.74
C THR A 419 15.37 3.06 6.57
N HIS A 420 15.58 2.22 5.56
CA HIS A 420 14.69 2.09 4.41
C HIS A 420 13.72 0.91 4.53
N GLU A 421 13.83 0.10 5.61
CA GLU A 421 13.03 -1.12 5.80
C GLU A 421 11.95 -0.90 6.86
N LEU A 422 11.21 0.20 6.72
CA LEU A 422 10.22 0.65 7.71
C LEU A 422 9.03 -0.29 7.85
N THR A 423 8.63 -0.99 6.78
CA THR A 423 7.60 -2.04 6.85
C THR A 423 8.05 -3.18 7.77
N SER A 424 9.26 -3.70 7.55
CA SER A 424 9.81 -4.79 8.36
C SER A 424 10.05 -4.36 9.81
N LEU A 425 10.56 -3.14 10.01
CA LEU A 425 10.74 -2.57 11.34
C LEU A 425 9.40 -2.47 12.07
N GLY A 426 8.40 -1.87 11.45
CA GLY A 426 7.08 -1.70 12.07
C GLY A 426 6.38 -3.02 12.36
N ALA A 427 6.48 -4.00 11.46
CA ALA A 427 5.97 -5.35 11.72
C ALA A 427 6.68 -5.99 12.93
N ALA A 428 8.00 -5.88 13.03
CA ALA A 428 8.76 -6.41 14.17
C ALA A 428 8.41 -5.71 15.49
N GLU A 429 8.32 -4.37 15.48
CA GLU A 429 7.87 -3.59 16.65
C GLU A 429 6.45 -4.00 17.10
N MET A 430 5.52 -4.20 16.15
CA MET A 430 4.19 -4.72 16.43
C MET A 430 4.25 -6.14 17.02
N GLY A 431 5.22 -6.95 16.60
CA GLY A 431 5.48 -8.26 17.20
C GLY A 431 5.89 -8.16 18.67
N PHE A 432 6.71 -7.19 19.07
CA PHE A 432 7.02 -6.92 20.48
C PHE A 432 5.75 -6.54 21.26
N VAL A 433 4.92 -5.66 20.71
CA VAL A 433 3.62 -5.29 21.30
C VAL A 433 2.73 -6.52 21.47
N GLY A 434 2.70 -7.42 20.49
CA GLY A 434 1.93 -8.68 20.55
C GLY A 434 2.38 -9.62 21.67
N LEU A 435 3.63 -9.50 22.14
CA LEU A 435 4.16 -10.20 23.32
C LEU A 435 4.01 -9.39 24.63
N GLY A 436 3.27 -8.27 24.62
CA GLY A 436 3.10 -7.40 25.78
C GLY A 436 4.35 -6.62 26.16
N ARG A 437 5.22 -6.33 25.19
CA ARG A 437 6.46 -5.56 25.38
C ARG A 437 6.42 -4.25 24.60
N SER A 438 7.04 -3.22 25.15
CA SER A 438 7.30 -2.02 24.37
C SER A 438 8.41 -2.31 23.36
N PRO A 439 8.26 -1.88 22.09
CA PRO A 439 9.33 -2.01 21.12
C PRO A 439 10.55 -1.18 21.58
N SER A 440 11.75 -1.76 21.47
CA SER A 440 12.98 -1.00 21.62
C SER A 440 13.10 -0.01 20.47
N ARG A 441 13.61 1.18 20.73
CA ARG A 441 13.94 2.10 19.64
C ARG A 441 15.02 1.44 18.78
N CYS A 442 14.75 1.35 17.47
CA CYS A 442 15.75 0.88 16.54
C CYS A 442 17.03 1.73 16.66
N THR A 443 18.19 1.09 16.77
CA THR A 443 19.49 1.79 16.88
C THR A 443 19.79 2.67 15.65
N SER A 444 19.18 2.36 14.51
CA SER A 444 19.21 3.18 13.29
C SER A 444 18.08 4.23 13.23
N ASP A 445 17.38 4.53 14.34
CA ASP A 445 16.24 5.47 14.38
C ASP A 445 16.68 6.95 14.31
N GLY A 446 17.62 7.23 13.40
CA GLY A 446 18.00 8.58 13.02
C GLY A 446 17.15 9.08 11.83
N TYR A 447 17.09 10.37 11.68
CA TYR A 447 16.44 11.00 10.53
C TYR A 447 17.18 12.26 10.08
N ARG A 448 16.99 12.62 8.82
CA ARG A 448 17.37 13.92 8.27
C ARG A 448 16.10 14.76 8.07
N LEU A 449 16.14 16.01 8.57
CA LEU A 449 15.05 16.95 8.37
C LEU A 449 15.33 17.79 7.11
N ILE A 450 14.36 17.82 6.20
CA ILE A 450 14.36 18.65 5.00
C ILE A 450 13.35 19.77 5.24
N CYS A 451 13.86 20.97 5.53
CA CYS A 451 13.03 22.15 5.72
C CYS A 451 12.68 22.80 4.37
N PRO A 452 11.50 23.44 4.25
CA PRO A 452 11.18 24.25 3.09
C PRO A 452 12.24 25.32 2.85
N SER A 453 12.63 25.49 1.59
CA SER A 453 13.60 26.53 1.17
C SER A 453 12.91 27.90 1.05
N PRO A 454 13.68 29.01 0.85
CA PRO A 454 13.11 30.31 0.53
C PRO A 454 12.25 30.33 -0.75
N ALA A 455 12.37 29.35 -1.63
CA ALA A 455 11.54 29.20 -2.82
C ALA A 455 10.13 28.66 -2.54
N SER A 456 9.87 28.07 -1.36
CA SER A 456 8.60 27.41 -1.02
C SER A 456 7.34 28.30 -1.27
N PRO A 457 7.26 29.58 -0.87
CA PRO A 457 6.05 30.36 -1.15
C PRO A 457 5.77 30.49 -2.65
N ARG A 458 6.81 30.61 -3.47
CA ARG A 458 6.70 30.69 -4.93
C ARG A 458 6.23 29.34 -5.51
N ILE A 459 6.85 28.22 -5.11
CA ILE A 459 6.49 26.87 -5.56
C ILE A 459 5.03 26.55 -5.16
N ARG A 460 4.62 26.88 -3.96
CA ARG A 460 3.24 26.71 -3.51
C ARG A 460 2.23 27.51 -4.35
N SER A 461 2.59 28.69 -4.82
CA SER A 461 1.69 29.48 -5.70
C SER A 461 1.43 28.80 -7.04
N LEU A 462 2.34 27.92 -7.52
CA LEU A 462 2.18 27.18 -8.78
C LEU A 462 1.17 26.03 -8.69
N ARG A 463 0.79 25.61 -7.48
CA ARG A 463 -0.11 24.47 -7.26
C ARG A 463 -1.47 24.66 -7.93
N SER A 464 -2.01 25.90 -7.95
CA SER A 464 -3.27 26.20 -8.65
C SER A 464 -3.16 25.97 -10.16
N SER A 465 -2.01 26.29 -10.76
CA SER A 465 -1.74 26.01 -12.18
C SER A 465 -1.59 24.51 -12.44
N PHE A 466 -0.94 23.79 -11.54
CA PHE A 466 -0.84 22.34 -11.64
C PHE A 466 -2.20 21.63 -11.47
N SER A 467 -3.07 22.10 -10.57
CA SER A 467 -4.44 21.57 -10.44
C SER A 467 -5.25 21.71 -11.72
N LYS A 468 -5.04 22.81 -12.48
CA LYS A 468 -5.65 22.96 -13.81
C LYS A 468 -5.11 21.93 -14.82
N ALA A 469 -3.80 21.64 -14.79
CA ALA A 469 -3.20 20.60 -15.62
C ALA A 469 -3.80 19.22 -15.30
N VAL A 470 -3.99 18.89 -14.02
CA VAL A 470 -4.69 17.66 -13.58
C VAL A 470 -6.12 17.61 -14.10
N GLN A 471 -6.84 18.73 -14.04
CA GLN A 471 -8.20 18.81 -14.58
C GLN A 471 -8.23 18.57 -16.10
N MET A 472 -7.30 19.16 -16.87
CA MET A 472 -7.18 18.92 -18.31
C MET A 472 -6.91 17.46 -18.65
N SER A 473 -6.05 16.79 -17.88
CA SER A 473 -5.78 15.37 -18.02
C SER A 473 -7.04 14.53 -17.84
N ARG A 474 -7.88 14.83 -16.85
CA ARG A 474 -9.16 14.17 -16.58
C ARG A 474 -10.17 14.42 -17.69
N GLU A 475 -10.28 15.67 -18.14
CA GLU A 475 -11.19 16.03 -19.24
C GLU A 475 -10.80 15.31 -20.54
N PHE A 476 -9.52 15.31 -20.89
CA PHE A 476 -9.00 14.61 -22.07
C PHE A 476 -9.26 13.11 -22.00
N GLY A 477 -9.00 12.47 -20.87
CA GLY A 477 -9.25 11.06 -20.67
C GLY A 477 -10.72 10.67 -20.86
N ARG A 478 -11.67 11.52 -20.40
CA ARG A 478 -13.11 11.30 -20.62
C ARG A 478 -13.51 11.42 -22.08
N LEU A 479 -12.86 12.29 -22.86
CA LEU A 479 -13.12 12.44 -24.28
C LEU A 479 -12.64 11.24 -25.10
N THR A 480 -11.56 10.59 -24.66
CA THR A 480 -10.93 9.47 -25.36
C THR A 480 -11.38 8.10 -24.86
N GLY A 481 -11.82 7.99 -23.59
CA GLY A 481 -12.25 6.75 -22.95
C GLY A 481 -13.67 6.29 -23.25
N THR A 482 -14.40 6.95 -24.14
CA THR A 482 -15.77 6.57 -24.55
C THR A 482 -15.81 5.73 -25.85
N ALA A 483 -14.64 5.26 -26.32
CA ALA A 483 -14.54 4.45 -27.54
C ALA A 483 -13.92 3.08 -27.20
N ASP A 484 -14.67 2.25 -26.43
CA ASP A 484 -14.58 0.77 -26.51
C ASP A 484 -15.73 0.14 -25.72
#